data_458ad9936f935f99fc5c21074e52429d
#
_entry.id   458ad9936f935f99fc5c21074e52429d
#
_cell.length_a   1.000
_cell.length_b   1.000
_cell.length_c   1.000
_cell.angle_alpha   90.00
_cell.angle_beta   90.00
_cell.angle_gamma   90.00
#
_symmetry.space_group_name_H-M   'P 1'
#
loop_
_entity.id
_entity.type
_entity.pdbx_description
1 polymer ?
#
loop_
_entity_poly.entity_id
_entity_poly.type
_entity_poly.pdbx_seq_one_letter_code
_entity_poly.pdbx_strand_id
1 'polypeptide(L)'
;MSHRRILIWVAMLWAGTAGLHAQATTQAVTTTVRGRVEVIGAASGGKTRQGAIPGTVVWLTPITTAGAAGEATAAAASAQGRPPASPPQNPRLVQKNKSFEPHLLVVPAGSMVEFPNHDPFFHNVFSLFEGKRFDLGLYEAGTSRMVRFDRPGISYIFCNIHPEMSAVVITMATPLYAVSNRDGQLSLAGVPYGRYMLHVWSEGVGPESAQPLTREITIGENASSLGVIRVPEANGQRRAHKNKYGREYDEPTPDNSVYNQQR
;
A
#
# COMPACT_ATOMS: atom_id res chain seq x y z
N MET A 1 52.48 73.89 -27.69
CA MET A 1 52.10 73.81 -26.27
C MET A 1 50.87 72.91 -26.13
N SER A 2 51.05 71.65 -25.79
CA SER A 2 49.96 70.64 -25.81
C SER A 2 49.82 70.03 -24.38
N HIS A 3 48.69 70.30 -23.71
CA HIS A 3 48.40 69.75 -22.40
C HIS A 3 47.69 68.41 -22.55
N ARG A 4 48.36 67.30 -22.27
CA ARG A 4 47.74 65.95 -22.11
C ARG A 4 47.10 65.87 -20.74
N ARG A 5 45.78 65.70 -20.71
CA ARG A 5 45.01 65.38 -19.52
C ARG A 5 45.01 63.87 -19.35
N ILE A 6 45.58 63.39 -18.24
CA ILE A 6 45.57 62.01 -17.81
C ILE A 6 44.27 61.78 -17.03
N LEU A 7 43.38 60.90 -17.55
CA LEU A 7 42.18 60.42 -16.86
C LEU A 7 42.58 59.15 -16.06
N ILE A 8 42.51 59.26 -14.76
CA ILE A 8 42.70 58.14 -13.83
C ILE A 8 41.31 57.50 -13.64
N TRP A 9 41.19 56.25 -14.11
CA TRP A 9 40.02 55.42 -13.83
C TRP A 9 40.23 54.72 -12.47
N VAL A 10 39.39 55.06 -11.47
CA VAL A 10 39.31 54.33 -10.19
C VAL A 10 38.31 53.19 -10.38
N ALA A 11 38.83 51.98 -10.43
CA ALA A 11 38.00 50.79 -10.46
C ALA A 11 37.59 50.48 -8.99
N MET A 12 36.33 50.68 -8.64
CA MET A 12 35.73 50.18 -7.40
C MET A 12 35.45 48.66 -7.52
N LEU A 13 36.26 47.89 -6.82
CA LEU A 13 35.99 46.46 -6.59
C LEU A 13 34.86 46.32 -5.58
N TRP A 14 33.69 45.95 -6.06
CA TRP A 14 32.56 45.49 -5.18
C TRP A 14 32.85 44.01 -4.80
N ALA A 15 33.31 43.76 -3.58
CA ALA A 15 33.38 42.43 -3.01
C ALA A 15 31.99 42.05 -2.48
N GLY A 16 31.19 41.37 -3.32
CA GLY A 16 29.92 40.76 -2.95
C GLY A 16 30.20 39.56 -2.02
N THR A 17 29.92 39.69 -0.74
CA THR A 17 29.90 38.58 0.19
C THR A 17 28.64 37.75 -0.08
N ALA A 18 28.77 36.68 -0.86
CA ALA A 18 27.72 35.67 -1.00
C ALA A 18 27.61 34.93 0.37
N GLY A 19 26.65 35.37 1.18
CA GLY A 19 26.27 34.66 2.39
C GLY A 19 25.71 33.28 2.03
N LEU A 20 26.47 32.21 2.24
CA LEU A 20 25.94 30.84 2.26
C LEU A 20 24.94 30.76 3.44
N HIS A 21 23.67 30.88 3.14
CA HIS A 21 22.61 30.46 4.08
C HIS A 21 22.57 28.94 4.07
N ALA A 22 23.30 28.33 4.99
CA ALA A 22 23.12 26.92 5.30
C ALA A 22 21.71 26.75 5.90
N GLN A 23 20.77 26.29 5.10
CA GLN A 23 19.47 25.85 5.61
C GLN A 23 19.72 24.61 6.45
N ALA A 24 19.69 24.76 7.78
CA ALA A 24 19.69 23.64 8.69
C ALA A 24 18.41 22.84 8.47
N THR A 25 18.52 21.72 7.78
CA THR A 25 17.45 20.72 7.66
C THR A 25 17.25 20.13 9.05
N THR A 26 16.27 20.61 9.78
CA THR A 26 15.84 20.00 11.04
C THR A 26 15.31 18.60 10.70
N GLN A 27 16.08 17.56 10.97
CA GLN A 27 15.62 16.19 10.81
C GLN A 27 14.47 15.96 11.80
N ALA A 28 13.29 15.59 11.29
CA ALA A 28 12.16 15.25 12.13
C ALA A 28 12.53 14.02 13.00
N VAL A 29 12.26 14.12 14.29
CA VAL A 29 12.44 13.00 15.23
C VAL A 29 11.41 11.94 14.87
N THR A 30 11.89 10.71 14.61
CA THR A 30 11.05 9.58 14.22
C THR A 30 11.14 8.44 15.23
N THR A 31 10.13 7.60 15.27
CA THR A 31 10.10 6.39 16.10
C THR A 31 9.57 5.18 15.32
N THR A 32 9.70 4.00 15.91
CA THR A 32 9.03 2.80 15.44
C THR A 32 7.76 2.58 16.25
N VAL A 33 6.62 2.66 15.58
CA VAL A 33 5.30 2.42 16.17
C VAL A 33 4.97 0.94 16.10
N ARG A 34 4.58 0.34 17.22
CA ARG A 34 4.22 -1.08 17.32
C ARG A 34 2.79 -1.28 17.76
N GLY A 35 2.21 -2.40 17.35
CA GLY A 35 0.87 -2.80 17.74
C GLY A 35 0.62 -4.29 17.54
N ARG A 36 -0.55 -4.74 17.95
CA ARG A 36 -1.02 -6.11 17.75
C ARG A 36 -2.46 -6.11 17.29
N VAL A 37 -2.79 -6.95 16.33
CA VAL A 37 -4.15 -7.16 15.85
C VAL A 37 -4.69 -8.46 16.45
N GLU A 38 -5.90 -8.40 17.01
CA GLU A 38 -6.62 -9.55 17.53
C GLU A 38 -8.03 -9.58 16.95
N VAL A 39 -8.50 -10.79 16.62
CA VAL A 39 -9.91 -11.01 16.23
C VAL A 39 -10.77 -11.05 17.49
N ILE A 40 -11.93 -10.40 17.40
CA ILE A 40 -13.00 -10.59 18.35
C ILE A 40 -14.17 -11.23 17.61
N GLY A 41 -14.47 -12.49 17.88
CA GLY A 41 -15.63 -13.19 17.34
C GLY A 41 -16.54 -13.67 18.44
N ALA A 42 -17.85 -13.76 18.14
CA ALA A 42 -18.79 -14.47 18.98
C ALA A 42 -18.56 -15.98 18.78
N ALA A 43 -17.94 -16.63 19.73
CA ALA A 43 -17.85 -18.08 19.71
C ALA A 43 -19.23 -18.70 19.95
N SER A 44 -19.56 -19.73 19.20
CA SER A 44 -20.67 -20.64 19.51
C SER A 44 -20.48 -21.18 20.95
N GLY A 45 -21.35 -20.80 21.89
CA GLY A 45 -21.24 -21.23 23.28
C GLY A 45 -20.68 -20.20 24.27
N GLY A 46 -20.67 -18.88 23.93
CA GLY A 46 -20.41 -17.80 24.89
C GLY A 46 -18.93 -17.56 25.23
N LYS A 47 -17.99 -18.21 24.56
CA LYS A 47 -16.55 -17.95 24.68
C LYS A 47 -16.09 -17.08 23.52
N THR A 48 -15.51 -15.91 23.78
CA THR A 48 -14.91 -15.05 22.78
C THR A 48 -13.71 -15.77 22.15
N ARG A 49 -13.76 -15.98 20.82
CA ARG A 49 -12.61 -16.50 20.08
C ARG A 49 -11.61 -15.36 19.88
N GLN A 50 -10.46 -15.47 20.48
CA GLN A 50 -9.34 -14.55 20.27
C GLN A 50 -8.27 -15.26 19.45
N GLY A 51 -7.81 -14.62 18.40
CA GLY A 51 -6.72 -15.12 17.56
C GLY A 51 -5.99 -13.99 16.87
N ALA A 52 -4.76 -14.25 16.46
CA ALA A 52 -4.02 -13.33 15.62
C ALA A 52 -4.59 -13.35 14.20
N ILE A 53 -4.70 -12.19 13.54
CA ILE A 53 -5.08 -12.11 12.13
C ILE A 53 -3.86 -11.64 11.33
N PRO A 54 -3.31 -12.47 10.44
CA PRO A 54 -2.36 -12.01 9.43
C PRO A 54 -3.06 -11.21 8.34
N GLY A 55 -2.35 -10.28 7.72
CA GLY A 55 -2.86 -9.56 6.56
C GLY A 55 -3.78 -8.38 6.90
N THR A 56 -3.96 -8.01 8.16
CA THR A 56 -4.58 -6.73 8.50
C THR A 56 -3.60 -5.60 8.17
N VAL A 57 -4.08 -4.61 7.42
CA VAL A 57 -3.29 -3.44 7.04
C VAL A 57 -3.68 -2.26 7.89
N VAL A 58 -2.70 -1.59 8.47
CA VAL A 58 -2.88 -0.32 9.16
C VAL A 58 -2.03 0.75 8.50
N TRP A 59 -2.55 1.99 8.46
CA TRP A 59 -1.76 3.12 7.97
C TRP A 59 -2.12 4.40 8.72
N LEU A 60 -1.17 5.33 8.67
CA LEU A 60 -1.27 6.62 9.34
C LEU A 60 -1.36 7.75 8.30
N THR A 61 -2.35 8.60 8.45
CA THR A 61 -2.47 9.85 7.69
C THR A 61 -2.21 11.03 8.62
N PRO A 62 -1.24 11.90 8.35
CA PRO A 62 -0.97 13.06 9.21
C PRO A 62 -2.20 13.97 9.32
N ILE A 63 -2.52 14.41 10.53
CA ILE A 63 -3.50 15.47 10.77
C ILE A 63 -2.74 16.78 10.79
N THR A 64 -2.75 17.49 9.67
CA THR A 64 -2.14 18.82 9.58
C THR A 64 -3.12 19.89 10.04
N THR A 65 -2.75 20.67 11.04
CA THR A 65 -3.36 22.00 11.23
C THR A 65 -2.94 22.89 10.06
N ALA A 66 -3.88 23.65 9.53
CA ALA A 66 -3.64 24.52 8.37
C ALA A 66 -2.39 25.39 8.59
N GLY A 67 -1.31 25.11 7.86
CA GLY A 67 0.00 25.77 7.96
C GLY A 67 1.22 24.84 7.89
N ALA A 68 1.09 23.54 8.21
CA ALA A 68 2.22 22.61 8.26
C ALA A 68 2.20 21.53 7.16
N ALA A 69 1.40 21.71 6.11
CA ALA A 69 1.16 20.68 5.08
C ALA A 69 2.41 20.33 4.23
N GLY A 70 3.41 21.22 4.17
CA GLY A 70 4.62 21.01 3.35
C GLY A 70 5.69 20.13 4.01
N GLU A 71 5.82 20.19 5.33
CA GLU A 71 6.94 19.54 6.04
C GLU A 71 6.68 18.06 6.36
N ALA A 72 5.43 17.70 6.68
CA ALA A 72 5.09 16.32 7.02
C ALA A 72 5.19 15.36 5.84
N THR A 73 4.88 15.83 4.62
CA THR A 73 5.01 15.03 3.37
C THR A 73 6.48 14.84 2.96
N ALA A 74 7.32 15.85 3.16
CA ALA A 74 8.75 15.77 2.88
C ALA A 74 9.49 14.87 3.88
N ALA A 75 9.13 14.92 5.16
CA ALA A 75 9.71 14.07 6.20
C ALA A 75 9.34 12.59 6.00
N ALA A 76 8.11 12.29 5.57
CA ALA A 76 7.69 10.93 5.25
C ALA A 76 8.41 10.36 4.02
N ALA A 77 8.72 11.20 3.02
CA ALA A 77 9.49 10.81 1.84
C ALA A 77 10.97 10.56 2.15
N SER A 78 11.55 11.29 3.10
CA SER A 78 12.96 11.14 3.50
C SER A 78 13.22 9.96 4.45
N ALA A 79 12.18 9.40 5.10
CA ALA A 79 12.31 8.21 5.94
C ALA A 79 12.58 6.92 5.14
N GLN A 80 12.51 6.94 3.80
CA GLN A 80 12.94 5.84 2.93
C GLN A 80 14.46 5.88 2.73
N GLY A 81 15.18 5.74 3.84
CA GLY A 81 16.63 5.75 3.85
C GLY A 81 17.23 4.49 3.20
N ARG A 82 18.00 4.70 2.16
CA ARG A 82 18.90 3.87 1.37
C ARG A 82 18.31 3.43 0.02
N PRO A 83 18.94 3.87 -1.09
CA PRO A 83 18.64 3.30 -2.39
C PRO A 83 18.87 1.78 -2.36
N PRO A 84 17.94 0.98 -2.87
CA PRO A 84 18.13 -0.46 -3.00
C PRO A 84 19.34 -0.72 -3.89
N ALA A 85 20.20 -1.65 -3.48
CA ALA A 85 21.40 -2.08 -4.21
C ALA A 85 21.09 -2.82 -5.54
N SER A 86 19.81 -2.94 -5.90
CA SER A 86 19.30 -3.50 -7.16
C SER A 86 18.18 -2.60 -7.68
N PRO A 87 17.98 -2.51 -9.02
CA PRO A 87 16.84 -1.79 -9.55
C PRO A 87 15.56 -2.35 -8.92
N PRO A 88 14.62 -1.49 -8.48
CA PRO A 88 13.39 -1.94 -7.86
C PRO A 88 12.65 -2.85 -8.83
N GLN A 89 12.52 -4.13 -8.48
CA GLN A 89 11.66 -5.03 -9.23
C GLN A 89 10.22 -4.55 -9.02
N ASN A 90 9.45 -4.53 -10.10
CA ASN A 90 8.04 -4.21 -9.99
C ASN A 90 7.36 -5.18 -9.01
N PRO A 91 6.46 -4.70 -8.13
CA PRO A 91 5.64 -5.58 -7.32
C PRO A 91 4.89 -6.57 -8.22
N ARG A 92 4.80 -7.81 -7.79
CA ARG A 92 4.24 -8.89 -8.59
C ARG A 92 3.06 -9.54 -7.89
N LEU A 93 2.02 -9.84 -8.65
CA LEU A 93 0.89 -10.68 -8.24
C LEU A 93 0.84 -11.88 -9.19
N VAL A 94 1.48 -12.96 -8.77
CA VAL A 94 1.74 -14.14 -9.61
C VAL A 94 0.49 -15.02 -9.64
N GLN A 95 0.10 -15.49 -10.81
CA GLN A 95 -0.90 -16.54 -10.98
C GLN A 95 -0.21 -17.89 -11.00
N LYS A 96 -0.52 -18.70 -10.00
CA LYS A 96 0.09 -20.02 -9.82
C LYS A 96 -0.88 -20.93 -9.06
N ASN A 97 -1.03 -22.16 -9.53
CA ASN A 97 -1.91 -23.17 -8.94
C ASN A 97 -3.37 -22.66 -8.78
N LYS A 98 -3.89 -21.97 -9.79
CA LYS A 98 -5.21 -21.31 -9.77
C LYS A 98 -5.38 -20.39 -8.55
N SER A 99 -4.34 -19.64 -8.20
CA SER A 99 -4.32 -18.69 -7.10
C SER A 99 -3.50 -17.47 -7.48
N PHE A 100 -3.71 -16.37 -6.76
CA PHE A 100 -2.83 -15.19 -6.80
C PHE A 100 -1.87 -15.23 -5.61
N GLU A 101 -0.59 -15.06 -5.87
CA GLU A 101 0.47 -15.01 -4.86
C GLU A 101 1.28 -13.70 -4.96
N PRO A 102 1.36 -12.91 -3.88
CA PRO A 102 0.65 -13.03 -2.61
C PRO A 102 -0.85 -12.73 -2.75
N HIS A 103 -1.69 -13.23 -1.83
CA HIS A 103 -3.12 -12.90 -1.79
C HIS A 103 -3.37 -11.41 -1.49
N LEU A 104 -2.55 -10.80 -0.64
CA LEU A 104 -2.57 -9.36 -0.32
C LEU A 104 -1.26 -8.70 -0.76
N LEU A 105 -1.37 -7.68 -1.59
CA LEU A 105 -0.25 -6.86 -2.04
C LEU A 105 -0.51 -5.38 -1.68
N VAL A 106 0.42 -4.76 -0.95
CA VAL A 106 0.35 -3.33 -0.63
C VAL A 106 1.43 -2.60 -1.40
N VAL A 107 1.06 -1.55 -2.13
CA VAL A 107 1.95 -0.79 -3.00
C VAL A 107 1.76 0.72 -2.84
N PRO A 108 2.79 1.55 -3.02
CA PRO A 108 2.64 2.99 -3.14
C PRO A 108 1.82 3.40 -4.36
N ALA A 109 1.10 4.52 -4.29
CA ALA A 109 0.44 5.10 -5.46
C ALA A 109 1.47 5.43 -6.56
N GLY A 110 1.12 5.12 -7.80
CA GLY A 110 2.00 5.25 -8.95
C GLY A 110 2.77 3.97 -9.31
N SER A 111 2.71 2.92 -8.48
CA SER A 111 3.39 1.66 -8.74
C SER A 111 2.87 0.95 -10.00
N MET A 112 3.82 0.35 -10.74
CA MET A 112 3.51 -0.64 -11.76
C MET A 112 3.51 -2.02 -11.12
N VAL A 113 2.39 -2.74 -11.21
CA VAL A 113 2.27 -4.13 -10.71
C VAL A 113 2.28 -5.07 -11.89
N GLU A 114 3.11 -6.11 -11.79
CA GLU A 114 3.23 -7.16 -12.78
C GLU A 114 2.33 -8.36 -12.41
N PHE A 115 1.63 -8.92 -13.42
CA PHE A 115 0.73 -10.06 -13.28
C PHE A 115 1.24 -11.23 -14.16
N PRO A 116 2.27 -11.97 -13.75
CA PRO A 116 2.78 -13.09 -14.51
C PRO A 116 1.88 -14.32 -14.35
N ASN A 117 1.68 -15.06 -15.45
CA ASN A 117 0.99 -16.33 -15.46
C ASN A 117 2.01 -17.49 -15.42
N HIS A 118 2.13 -18.15 -14.28
CA HIS A 118 3.00 -19.30 -14.08
C HIS A 118 2.28 -20.65 -14.18
N ASP A 119 0.96 -20.62 -14.40
CA ASP A 119 0.20 -21.84 -14.67
C ASP A 119 0.33 -22.27 -16.14
N PRO A 120 0.15 -23.56 -16.46
CA PRO A 120 0.28 -24.05 -17.83
C PRO A 120 -0.96 -23.82 -18.70
N PHE A 121 -1.87 -22.93 -18.28
CA PHE A 121 -3.12 -22.61 -18.97
C PHE A 121 -3.43 -21.11 -18.91
N PHE A 122 -4.46 -20.71 -19.64
CA PHE A 122 -4.87 -19.31 -19.70
C PHE A 122 -5.47 -18.82 -18.37
N HIS A 123 -5.24 -17.55 -18.09
CA HIS A 123 -5.93 -16.79 -17.05
C HIS A 123 -6.43 -15.46 -17.60
N ASN A 124 -7.37 -14.87 -16.86
CA ASN A 124 -7.76 -13.47 -17.02
C ASN A 124 -7.59 -12.78 -15.66
N VAL A 125 -7.15 -11.54 -15.67
CA VAL A 125 -7.08 -10.72 -14.45
C VAL A 125 -7.92 -9.49 -14.64
N PHE A 126 -8.85 -9.25 -13.73
CA PHE A 126 -9.69 -8.07 -13.77
C PHE A 126 -9.98 -7.49 -12.39
N SER A 127 -10.36 -6.21 -12.35
CA SER A 127 -10.88 -5.51 -11.19
C SER A 127 -11.90 -4.49 -11.66
N LEU A 128 -13.16 -4.61 -11.25
CA LEU A 128 -14.27 -3.77 -11.72
C LEU A 128 -14.91 -2.95 -10.60
N PHE A 129 -14.51 -3.21 -9.35
CA PHE A 129 -15.08 -2.57 -8.17
C PHE A 129 -14.19 -1.41 -7.70
N GLU A 130 -14.23 -1.08 -6.43
CA GLU A 130 -13.47 -0.02 -5.81
C GLU A 130 -11.97 -0.05 -6.20
N GLY A 131 -11.31 1.11 -6.15
CA GLY A 131 -9.90 1.23 -6.51
C GLY A 131 -9.64 1.31 -8.01
N LYS A 132 -8.62 0.59 -8.50
CA LYS A 132 -8.25 0.58 -9.91
C LYS A 132 -9.11 -0.38 -10.70
N ARG A 133 -9.79 0.14 -11.74
CA ARG A 133 -10.58 -0.68 -12.67
C ARG A 133 -9.75 -1.06 -13.88
N PHE A 134 -9.74 -2.34 -14.22
CA PHE A 134 -9.08 -2.86 -15.43
C PHE A 134 -9.55 -4.27 -15.76
N ASP A 135 -9.31 -4.69 -17.01
CA ASP A 135 -9.47 -6.06 -17.50
C ASP A 135 -8.33 -6.34 -18.48
N LEU A 136 -7.49 -7.32 -18.15
CA LEU A 136 -6.32 -7.69 -18.96
C LEU A 136 -6.65 -8.66 -20.10
N GLY A 137 -7.90 -9.10 -20.20
CA GLY A 137 -8.28 -10.17 -21.12
C GLY A 137 -7.67 -11.52 -20.74
N LEU A 138 -7.89 -12.51 -21.57
CA LEU A 138 -7.20 -13.81 -21.45
C LEU A 138 -5.76 -13.69 -21.93
N TYR A 139 -4.84 -14.31 -21.20
CA TYR A 139 -3.45 -14.43 -21.63
C TYR A 139 -2.83 -15.76 -21.19
N GLU A 140 -1.89 -16.23 -21.99
CA GLU A 140 -1.34 -17.56 -21.95
C GLU A 140 -0.24 -17.76 -20.90
N ALA A 141 0.05 -19.03 -20.64
CA ALA A 141 1.15 -19.50 -19.79
C ALA A 141 2.48 -18.82 -20.13
N GLY A 142 3.27 -18.51 -19.12
CA GLY A 142 4.60 -17.90 -19.24
C GLY A 142 4.61 -16.43 -19.65
N THR A 143 3.45 -15.81 -19.90
CA THR A 143 3.36 -14.39 -20.23
C THR A 143 3.03 -13.54 -19.02
N SER A 144 3.19 -12.23 -19.14
CA SER A 144 2.96 -11.27 -18.08
C SER A 144 2.23 -10.03 -18.61
N ARG A 145 1.48 -9.38 -17.74
CA ARG A 145 0.80 -8.09 -18.01
C ARG A 145 1.14 -7.11 -16.90
N MET A 146 1.05 -5.80 -17.22
CA MET A 146 1.38 -4.72 -16.30
C MET A 146 0.19 -3.81 -16.09
N VAL A 147 -0.05 -3.40 -14.84
CA VAL A 147 -1.08 -2.40 -14.48
C VAL A 147 -0.47 -1.33 -13.60
N ARG A 148 -0.73 -0.07 -13.93
CA ARG A 148 -0.34 1.06 -13.09
C ARG A 148 -1.44 1.36 -12.07
N PHE A 149 -1.10 1.31 -10.78
CA PHE A 149 -1.96 1.68 -9.66
C PHE A 149 -1.68 3.13 -9.28
N ASP A 150 -2.32 4.06 -9.96
CA ASP A 150 -2.05 5.50 -9.92
C ASP A 150 -2.76 6.26 -8.80
N ARG A 151 -3.79 5.67 -8.19
CA ARG A 151 -4.61 6.30 -7.14
C ARG A 151 -4.69 5.42 -5.89
N PRO A 152 -4.67 6.02 -4.69
CA PRO A 152 -4.93 5.29 -3.46
C PRO A 152 -6.29 4.61 -3.48
N GLY A 153 -6.37 3.43 -2.87
CA GLY A 153 -7.61 2.67 -2.79
C GLY A 153 -7.37 1.17 -2.70
N ILE A 154 -8.46 0.43 -2.54
CA ILE A 154 -8.48 -1.02 -2.42
C ILE A 154 -9.05 -1.60 -3.71
N SER A 155 -8.27 -2.44 -4.38
CA SER A 155 -8.67 -3.11 -5.62
C SER A 155 -8.80 -4.60 -5.36
N TYR A 156 -9.98 -5.15 -5.56
CA TYR A 156 -10.23 -6.58 -5.51
C TYR A 156 -9.94 -7.16 -6.89
N ILE A 157 -9.04 -8.12 -6.93
CA ILE A 157 -8.52 -8.74 -8.15
C ILE A 157 -9.12 -10.13 -8.28
N PHE A 158 -9.60 -10.47 -9.47
CA PHE A 158 -10.28 -11.72 -9.76
C PHE A 158 -9.82 -12.33 -11.09
N CYS A 159 -10.04 -13.64 -11.25
CA CYS A 159 -9.96 -14.33 -12.52
C CYS A 159 -11.37 -14.58 -13.07
N ASN A 160 -11.58 -14.32 -14.37
CA ASN A 160 -12.92 -14.49 -15.00
C ASN A 160 -13.31 -15.94 -15.28
N ILE A 161 -12.37 -16.87 -15.18
CA ILE A 161 -12.59 -18.29 -15.51
C ILE A 161 -12.37 -19.24 -14.33
N HIS A 162 -11.85 -18.73 -13.21
CA HIS A 162 -11.62 -19.50 -11.99
C HIS A 162 -12.21 -18.72 -10.79
N PRO A 163 -13.41 -19.10 -10.34
CA PRO A 163 -14.15 -18.35 -9.32
C PRO A 163 -13.45 -18.30 -7.96
N GLU A 164 -12.56 -19.25 -7.68
CA GLU A 164 -11.77 -19.30 -6.45
C GLU A 164 -10.58 -18.34 -6.43
N MET A 165 -10.16 -17.81 -7.60
CA MET A 165 -9.01 -16.93 -7.72
C MET A 165 -9.35 -15.50 -7.38
N SER A 166 -8.94 -15.08 -6.18
CA SER A 166 -9.06 -13.69 -5.71
C SER A 166 -7.79 -13.21 -5.02
N ALA A 167 -7.58 -11.91 -5.07
CA ALA A 167 -6.54 -11.21 -4.32
C ALA A 167 -6.96 -9.76 -4.04
N VAL A 168 -6.17 -9.07 -3.22
CA VAL A 168 -6.38 -7.67 -2.90
C VAL A 168 -5.10 -6.89 -3.15
N VAL A 169 -5.21 -5.79 -3.90
CA VAL A 169 -4.14 -4.80 -4.03
C VAL A 169 -4.56 -3.53 -3.32
N ILE A 170 -3.81 -3.13 -2.30
CA ILE A 170 -4.03 -1.88 -1.58
C ILE A 170 -2.99 -0.86 -2.02
N THR A 171 -3.46 0.22 -2.62
CA THR A 171 -2.61 1.32 -3.09
C THR A 171 -2.59 2.43 -2.04
N MET A 172 -1.41 2.73 -1.51
CA MET A 172 -1.21 3.67 -0.42
C MET A 172 -0.77 5.05 -0.89
N ALA A 173 -1.36 6.09 -0.29
CA ALA A 173 -0.90 7.48 -0.44
C ALA A 173 0.24 7.84 0.54
N THR A 174 0.49 7.00 1.54
CA THR A 174 1.46 7.24 2.61
C THR A 174 2.42 6.06 2.72
N PRO A 175 3.70 6.29 3.01
CA PRO A 175 4.65 5.21 3.33
C PRO A 175 4.47 4.68 4.76
N LEU A 176 3.67 5.36 5.60
CA LEU A 176 3.45 5.02 7.01
C LEU A 176 2.37 3.94 7.13
N TYR A 177 2.68 2.73 6.73
CA TYR A 177 1.78 1.57 6.85
C TYR A 177 2.50 0.32 7.33
N ALA A 178 1.76 -0.62 7.86
CA ALA A 178 2.23 -1.97 8.20
C ALA A 178 1.15 -3.01 7.91
N VAL A 179 1.61 -4.23 7.62
CA VAL A 179 0.76 -5.41 7.48
C VAL A 179 1.03 -6.33 8.65
N SER A 180 0.00 -6.81 9.32
CA SER A 180 0.15 -7.74 10.45
C SER A 180 0.75 -9.06 9.99
N ASN A 181 1.72 -9.56 10.76
CA ASN A 181 2.31 -10.86 10.55
C ASN A 181 1.38 -11.99 11.05
N ARG A 182 1.85 -13.25 11.01
CA ARG A 182 1.09 -14.43 11.45
C ARG A 182 0.68 -14.38 12.92
N ASP A 183 1.44 -13.67 13.74
CA ASP A 183 1.18 -13.47 15.16
C ASP A 183 0.32 -12.23 15.46
N GLY A 184 -0.17 -11.57 14.40
CA GLY A 184 -0.93 -10.33 14.48
C GLY A 184 -0.07 -9.10 14.81
N GLN A 185 1.24 -9.20 14.84
CA GLN A 185 2.13 -8.09 15.19
C GLN A 185 2.24 -7.10 14.04
N LEU A 186 2.31 -5.82 14.38
CA LEU A 186 2.50 -4.68 13.50
C LEU A 186 3.75 -3.89 13.89
N SER A 187 4.48 -3.39 12.89
CA SER A 187 5.62 -2.51 13.11
C SER A 187 5.73 -1.49 11.97
N LEU A 188 5.58 -0.21 12.31
CA LEU A 188 5.75 0.92 11.40
C LEU A 188 7.03 1.64 11.79
N ALA A 189 8.05 1.59 10.96
CA ALA A 189 9.31 2.28 11.20
C ALA A 189 9.28 3.71 10.65
N GLY A 190 10.11 4.58 11.23
CA GLY A 190 10.32 5.94 10.71
C GLY A 190 9.11 6.86 10.81
N VAL A 191 8.22 6.65 11.78
CA VAL A 191 7.05 7.50 11.99
C VAL A 191 7.48 8.79 12.69
N PRO A 192 7.32 9.98 12.06
CA PRO A 192 7.56 11.25 12.72
C PRO A 192 6.64 11.46 13.92
N TYR A 193 7.10 12.22 14.92
CA TYR A 193 6.23 12.65 16.01
C TYR A 193 5.14 13.56 15.48
N GLY A 194 3.89 13.37 15.93
CA GLY A 194 2.75 14.14 15.46
C GLY A 194 1.40 13.51 15.73
N ARG A 195 0.36 14.17 15.22
CA ARG A 195 -1.03 13.68 15.26
C ARG A 195 -1.37 12.99 13.95
N TYR A 196 -2.03 11.85 14.04
CA TYR A 196 -2.38 11.02 12.89
C TYR A 196 -3.80 10.50 13.01
N MET A 197 -4.43 10.31 11.85
CA MET A 197 -5.57 9.41 11.74
C MET A 197 -5.03 8.00 11.50
N LEU A 198 -5.30 7.08 12.41
CA LEU A 198 -5.06 5.65 12.24
C LEU A 198 -6.22 5.07 11.44
N HIS A 199 -5.89 4.37 10.38
CA HIS A 199 -6.83 3.58 9.57
C HIS A 199 -6.52 2.10 9.69
N VAL A 200 -7.55 1.27 9.61
CA VAL A 200 -7.43 -0.19 9.70
C VAL A 200 -8.27 -0.81 8.58
N TRP A 201 -7.67 -1.72 7.85
CA TRP A 201 -8.35 -2.59 6.90
C TRP A 201 -8.04 -4.06 7.21
N SER A 202 -9.07 -4.89 7.15
CA SER A 202 -8.93 -6.34 7.24
C SER A 202 -9.92 -6.99 6.28
N GLU A 203 -9.48 -8.03 5.59
CA GLU A 203 -10.33 -8.71 4.63
C GLU A 203 -11.57 -9.30 5.30
N GLY A 204 -12.72 -9.15 4.64
CA GLY A 204 -14.01 -9.63 5.17
C GLY A 204 -14.65 -8.75 6.25
N VAL A 205 -13.96 -7.71 6.70
CA VAL A 205 -14.53 -6.69 7.61
C VAL A 205 -15.16 -5.58 6.77
N GLY A 206 -16.48 -5.43 6.89
CA GLY A 206 -17.21 -4.39 6.16
C GLY A 206 -16.84 -2.97 6.64
N PRO A 207 -17.10 -1.94 5.80
CA PRO A 207 -16.77 -0.54 6.13
C PRO A 207 -17.38 -0.08 7.46
N GLU A 208 -18.62 -0.46 7.75
CA GLU A 208 -19.32 -0.09 9.00
C GLU A 208 -18.62 -0.66 10.24
N SER A 209 -18.11 -1.88 10.15
CA SER A 209 -17.38 -2.53 11.25
C SER A 209 -15.94 -2.03 11.37
N ALA A 210 -15.36 -1.52 10.29
CA ALA A 210 -14.03 -0.92 10.27
C ALA A 210 -14.01 0.54 10.73
N GLN A 211 -15.11 1.27 10.58
CA GLN A 211 -15.21 2.70 10.94
C GLN A 211 -14.84 2.99 12.40
N PRO A 212 -15.28 2.22 13.41
CA PRO A 212 -14.88 2.46 14.80
C PRO A 212 -13.39 2.25 15.08
N LEU A 213 -12.68 1.55 14.19
CA LEU A 213 -11.24 1.31 14.30
C LEU A 213 -10.42 2.50 13.79
N THR A 214 -11.04 3.34 12.95
CA THR A 214 -10.44 4.59 12.47
C THR A 214 -10.52 5.63 13.59
N ARG A 215 -9.36 6.08 14.08
CA ARG A 215 -9.29 7.02 15.19
C ARG A 215 -8.07 7.92 15.12
N GLU A 216 -8.18 9.07 15.76
CA GLU A 216 -7.01 9.93 15.97
C GLU A 216 -6.08 9.33 17.03
N ILE A 217 -4.77 9.43 16.74
CA ILE A 217 -3.69 9.05 17.66
C ILE A 217 -2.59 10.11 17.65
N THR A 218 -1.85 10.18 18.74
CA THR A 218 -0.64 11.01 18.84
C THR A 218 0.57 10.10 18.98
N ILE A 219 1.59 10.33 18.16
CA ILE A 219 2.89 9.63 18.22
C ILE A 219 3.94 10.59 18.80
N GLY A 220 4.67 10.12 19.78
CA GLY A 220 5.69 10.89 20.48
C GLY A 220 6.63 9.97 21.24
N GLU A 221 7.55 10.55 22.01
CA GLU A 221 8.57 9.82 22.76
C GLU A 221 7.99 8.72 23.66
N ASN A 222 6.90 9.04 24.37
CA ASN A 222 6.21 8.11 25.28
C ASN A 222 4.91 7.53 24.69
N ALA A 223 4.65 7.74 23.41
CA ALA A 223 3.43 7.34 22.72
C ALA A 223 3.76 6.70 21.36
N SER A 224 4.46 5.57 21.38
CA SER A 224 4.87 4.80 20.20
C SER A 224 4.17 3.44 20.07
N SER A 225 3.07 3.23 20.82
CA SER A 225 2.30 1.98 20.79
C SER A 225 0.88 2.22 20.30
N LEU A 226 0.42 1.41 19.35
CA LEU A 226 -0.98 1.33 18.92
C LEU A 226 -1.83 0.49 19.90
N GLY A 227 -1.17 -0.22 20.82
CA GLY A 227 -1.82 -1.21 21.69
C GLY A 227 -2.37 -2.39 20.90
N VAL A 228 -3.49 -2.94 21.39
CA VAL A 228 -4.22 -4.02 20.73
C VAL A 228 -5.35 -3.43 19.89
N ILE A 229 -5.31 -3.71 18.60
CA ILE A 229 -6.36 -3.37 17.63
C ILE A 229 -7.28 -4.58 17.52
N ARG A 230 -8.50 -4.43 18.03
CA ARG A 230 -9.49 -5.51 18.01
C ARG A 230 -10.36 -5.40 16.78
N VAL A 231 -10.24 -6.38 15.88
CA VAL A 231 -10.96 -6.44 14.60
C VAL A 231 -12.09 -7.46 14.72
N PRO A 232 -13.33 -7.12 14.33
CA PRO A 232 -14.42 -8.10 14.30
C PRO A 232 -14.05 -9.29 13.43
N GLU A 233 -14.54 -10.49 13.83
CA GLU A 233 -14.41 -11.67 12.99
C GLU A 233 -15.10 -11.42 11.65
N ALA A 234 -14.37 -11.62 10.55
CA ALA A 234 -14.97 -11.61 9.24
C ALA A 234 -16.06 -12.68 9.20
N ASN A 235 -17.27 -12.28 8.84
CA ASN A 235 -18.34 -13.25 8.60
C ASN A 235 -17.91 -14.13 7.42
N GLY A 236 -17.26 -15.25 7.68
CA GLY A 236 -16.54 -16.23 6.86
C GLY A 236 -16.90 -16.45 5.39
N GLN A 237 -17.69 -15.56 4.84
CA GLN A 237 -17.97 -15.48 3.43
C GLN A 237 -16.81 -14.69 2.78
N ARG A 238 -15.81 -15.42 2.26
CA ARG A 238 -15.09 -14.88 1.09
C ARG A 238 -16.20 -14.39 0.17
N ARG A 239 -16.23 -13.09 -0.12
CA ARG A 239 -17.30 -12.54 -0.97
C ARG A 239 -17.30 -13.36 -2.24
N ALA A 240 -18.35 -14.19 -2.42
CA ALA A 240 -18.62 -14.80 -3.70
C ALA A 240 -18.64 -13.65 -4.70
N HIS A 241 -17.73 -13.65 -5.64
CA HIS A 241 -17.67 -12.61 -6.66
C HIS A 241 -18.28 -13.15 -7.94
N LYS A 242 -18.87 -12.24 -8.69
CA LYS A 242 -19.40 -12.52 -10.03
C LYS A 242 -18.27 -12.40 -11.04
N ASN A 243 -18.46 -13.02 -12.20
CA ASN A 243 -17.57 -12.86 -13.32
C ASN A 243 -17.57 -11.39 -13.83
N LYS A 244 -16.68 -11.05 -14.73
CA LYS A 244 -16.54 -9.67 -15.23
C LYS A 244 -17.77 -9.11 -15.95
N TYR A 245 -18.75 -9.97 -16.28
CA TYR A 245 -20.01 -9.58 -16.89
C TYR A 245 -21.15 -9.45 -15.86
N GLY A 246 -20.84 -9.59 -14.56
CA GLY A 246 -21.80 -9.49 -13.47
C GLY A 246 -22.70 -10.73 -13.31
N ARG A 247 -22.31 -11.85 -13.93
CA ARG A 247 -23.03 -13.14 -13.85
C ARG A 247 -22.33 -14.08 -12.88
N GLU A 248 -23.08 -15.05 -12.38
CA GLU A 248 -22.48 -16.19 -11.66
C GLU A 248 -21.56 -16.96 -12.62
N TYR A 249 -20.57 -17.67 -12.06
CA TYR A 249 -19.73 -18.58 -12.82
C TYR A 249 -20.54 -19.82 -13.21
N ASP A 250 -20.30 -20.33 -14.41
CA ASP A 250 -20.85 -21.61 -14.82
C ASP A 250 -20.34 -22.71 -13.89
N GLU A 251 -21.20 -23.65 -13.50
CA GLU A 251 -20.76 -24.81 -12.74
C GLU A 251 -19.70 -25.58 -13.57
N PRO A 252 -18.61 -26.04 -12.93
CA PRO A 252 -17.62 -26.83 -13.62
C PRO A 252 -18.30 -28.08 -14.21
N THR A 253 -18.45 -28.13 -15.52
CA THR A 253 -18.91 -29.37 -16.17
C THR A 253 -17.88 -30.45 -15.91
N PRO A 254 -18.27 -31.66 -15.47
CA PRO A 254 -17.35 -32.72 -15.11
C PRO A 254 -16.41 -33.16 -16.24
N ASP A 255 -16.67 -32.75 -17.46
CA ASP A 255 -15.94 -33.11 -18.67
C ASP A 255 -15.44 -31.90 -19.45
N ASN A 256 -14.67 -31.03 -18.80
CA ASN A 256 -13.96 -29.97 -19.53
C ASN A 256 -12.62 -30.50 -20.06
N SER A 257 -12.72 -31.48 -20.97
CA SER A 257 -11.61 -32.13 -21.70
C SER A 257 -10.73 -31.16 -22.51
N VAL A 258 -11.17 -29.91 -22.69
CA VAL A 258 -10.41 -28.88 -23.43
C VAL A 258 -9.05 -28.59 -22.79
N TYR A 259 -8.90 -28.80 -21.49
CA TYR A 259 -7.62 -28.57 -20.77
C TYR A 259 -6.77 -29.84 -20.60
N ASN A 260 -7.30 -31.03 -20.90
CA ASN A 260 -6.58 -32.30 -20.76
C ASN A 260 -5.81 -32.72 -22.02
N GLN A 261 -5.89 -31.98 -23.13
CA GLN A 261 -5.24 -32.30 -24.38
C GLN A 261 -3.82 -31.71 -24.55
N GLN A 262 -3.29 -31.04 -23.54
CA GLN A 262 -1.90 -30.54 -23.56
C GLN A 262 -1.04 -31.26 -22.51
N ARG A 263 -0.92 -32.55 -22.65
CA ARG A 263 0.17 -33.36 -22.04
C ARG A 263 1.11 -33.86 -23.10
#